data_baee1e34729edacbd8dc730dde42f438
#
_entry.id   baee1e34729edacbd8dc730dde42f438
#
_cell.length_a   1.000
_cell.length_b   1.000
_cell.length_c   1.000
_cell.angle_alpha   90.00
_cell.angle_beta   90.00
_cell.angle_gamma   90.00
#
_symmetry.space_group_name_H-M   'P 1'
#
loop_
_entity.id
_entity.type
_entity.pdbx_description
1 polymer ?
#
loop_
_entity_poly.entity_id
_entity_poly.type
_entity_poly.pdbx_seq_one_letter_code
_entity_poly.pdbx_strand_id
1 'polypeptide(L)'
;MRKAIFIAACTLLLAGCTAKEVLVTEPVDLHFELQEVKGSKVIFNMDPASPDAFYTFGLCPSSMEEYDLPDKQLAQFLLDLKKESYEVVSQNIGTTSSFLDFSCFKGARTLRLTDITPDEDYKLVIFQVNPKTLEILGDELCIHFHTLPIEMTDLSFTFQTQGDVMTIIPSYPDCLYYWDYDPSARIYDDYNGPRGFFYHLLDMFDEYGFMDEVYSKGAEQYDFSKDNLIVGKEYLIVAGACKDGEMTSPLQTMSFIYVRGRIEIKPYD
;
A
#
# COMPACT_ATOMS: atom_id res chain seq x y z
N MET A 1 -47.13 24.20 13.94
CA MET A 1 -47.41 22.75 13.92
C MET A 1 -46.06 22.00 14.05
N ARG A 2 -45.82 21.49 15.26
CA ARG A 2 -44.57 20.74 15.57
C ARG A 2 -44.79 19.27 15.21
N LYS A 3 -44.01 18.74 14.28
CA LYS A 3 -43.98 17.30 14.01
C LYS A 3 -43.00 16.65 14.97
N ALA A 4 -43.52 15.85 15.89
CA ALA A 4 -42.76 14.98 16.75
C ALA A 4 -42.21 13.80 15.91
N ILE A 5 -40.86 13.62 15.91
CA ILE A 5 -40.21 12.45 15.32
C ILE A 5 -40.14 11.41 16.43
N PHE A 6 -40.84 10.30 16.24
CA PHE A 6 -40.73 9.10 17.08
C PHE A 6 -39.44 8.37 16.72
N ILE A 7 -38.48 8.38 17.64
CA ILE A 7 -37.31 7.49 17.56
C ILE A 7 -37.71 6.17 18.20
N ALA A 8 -37.96 5.17 17.36
CA ALA A 8 -38.11 3.80 17.82
C ALA A 8 -36.70 3.24 18.14
N ALA A 9 -36.39 3.13 19.43
CA ALA A 9 -35.20 2.44 19.90
C ALA A 9 -35.43 0.92 19.71
N CYS A 10 -34.89 0.37 18.63
CA CYS A 10 -34.66 -1.07 18.49
C CYS A 10 -33.52 -1.48 19.42
N THR A 11 -33.86 -1.93 20.60
CA THR A 11 -32.94 -2.69 21.47
C THR A 11 -32.68 -4.06 20.83
N LEU A 12 -31.66 -4.15 19.97
CA LEU A 12 -31.08 -5.42 19.57
C LEU A 12 -30.43 -6.03 20.82
N LEU A 13 -31.08 -7.01 21.39
CA LEU A 13 -30.46 -7.98 22.29
C LEU A 13 -29.39 -8.72 21.47
N LEU A 14 -28.17 -8.23 21.51
CA LEU A 14 -26.98 -8.98 21.13
C LEU A 14 -26.85 -10.11 22.16
N ALA A 15 -27.49 -11.25 21.88
CA ALA A 15 -27.08 -12.51 22.46
C ALA A 15 -25.63 -12.71 22.00
N GLY A 16 -24.70 -12.39 22.88
CA GLY A 16 -23.28 -12.64 22.69
C GLY A 16 -23.06 -14.15 22.65
N CYS A 17 -23.30 -14.79 21.52
CA CYS A 17 -22.58 -16.00 21.19
C CYS A 17 -21.11 -15.60 21.09
N THR A 18 -20.36 -15.82 22.16
CA THR A 18 -18.91 -15.93 22.06
C THR A 18 -18.65 -17.19 21.24
N ALA A 19 -18.62 -17.00 19.90
CA ALA A 19 -18.14 -18.05 19.02
C ALA A 19 -16.73 -18.41 19.55
N LYS A 20 -16.60 -19.66 20.00
CA LYS A 20 -15.31 -20.15 20.48
C LYS A 20 -14.37 -20.06 19.29
N GLU A 21 -13.34 -19.26 19.39
CA GLU A 21 -12.37 -19.10 18.31
C GLU A 21 -11.82 -20.47 17.94
N VAL A 22 -12.04 -20.88 16.69
CA VAL A 22 -11.54 -22.17 16.18
C VAL A 22 -10.08 -21.96 15.81
N LEU A 23 -9.18 -22.57 16.59
CA LEU A 23 -7.77 -22.53 16.28
C LEU A 23 -7.41 -23.71 15.38
N VAL A 24 -7.08 -23.43 14.13
CA VAL A 24 -6.61 -24.43 13.16
C VAL A 24 -5.13 -24.72 13.44
N THR A 25 -4.84 -25.92 13.97
CA THR A 25 -3.49 -26.35 14.36
C THR A 25 -2.95 -27.47 13.49
N GLU A 26 -3.70 -27.88 12.47
CA GLU A 26 -3.32 -28.89 11.47
C GLU A 26 -3.16 -28.20 10.13
N PRO A 27 -2.32 -28.75 9.22
CA PRO A 27 -2.18 -28.22 7.86
C PRO A 27 -3.51 -28.25 7.11
N VAL A 28 -3.76 -27.19 6.34
CA VAL A 28 -4.87 -27.12 5.39
C VAL A 28 -4.36 -26.75 4.01
N ASP A 29 -5.10 -27.12 2.97
CA ASP A 29 -4.77 -26.72 1.61
C ASP A 29 -4.91 -25.19 1.47
N LEU A 30 -3.87 -24.57 0.88
CA LEU A 30 -3.84 -23.18 0.52
C LEU A 30 -4.04 -23.06 -1.00
N HIS A 31 -5.22 -22.62 -1.44
CA HIS A 31 -5.47 -22.36 -2.85
C HIS A 31 -4.96 -20.97 -3.20
N PHE A 32 -4.22 -20.92 -4.29
CA PHE A 32 -3.62 -19.69 -4.82
C PHE A 32 -3.98 -19.52 -6.29
N GLU A 33 -4.27 -18.28 -6.67
CA GLU A 33 -4.48 -17.92 -8.06
C GLU A 33 -3.80 -16.57 -8.37
N LEU A 34 -2.82 -16.57 -9.26
CA LEU A 34 -2.19 -15.36 -9.75
C LEU A 34 -3.16 -14.65 -10.71
N GLN A 35 -3.62 -13.46 -10.36
CA GLN A 35 -4.59 -12.70 -11.14
C GLN A 35 -3.95 -11.77 -12.16
N GLU A 36 -2.94 -11.05 -11.73
CA GLU A 36 -2.29 -10.04 -12.55
C GLU A 36 -0.81 -9.91 -12.17
N VAL A 37 0.05 -9.76 -13.18
CA VAL A 37 1.45 -9.33 -13.00
C VAL A 37 1.68 -8.16 -13.94
N LYS A 38 2.06 -7.02 -13.38
CA LYS A 38 2.54 -5.82 -14.09
C LYS A 38 4.01 -5.56 -13.79
N GLY A 39 4.51 -4.39 -14.16
CA GLY A 39 5.89 -4.01 -13.89
C GLY A 39 6.14 -3.76 -12.40
N SER A 40 5.28 -2.99 -11.77
CA SER A 40 5.44 -2.61 -10.35
C SER A 40 4.34 -3.15 -9.43
N LYS A 41 3.50 -4.07 -9.94
CA LYS A 41 2.36 -4.60 -9.21
C LYS A 41 2.13 -6.08 -9.49
N VAL A 42 1.75 -6.84 -8.45
CA VAL A 42 1.20 -8.19 -8.58
C VAL A 42 -0.09 -8.31 -7.75
N ILE A 43 -1.08 -8.96 -8.32
CA ILE A 43 -2.36 -9.26 -7.66
C ILE A 43 -2.57 -10.76 -7.64
N PHE A 44 -2.92 -11.29 -6.48
CA PHE A 44 -3.23 -12.71 -6.34
C PHE A 44 -4.35 -12.96 -5.31
N ASN A 45 -5.07 -14.04 -5.51
CA ASN A 45 -6.08 -14.51 -4.59
C ASN A 45 -5.51 -15.64 -3.73
N MET A 46 -5.82 -15.58 -2.45
CA MET A 46 -5.59 -16.65 -1.47
C MET A 46 -6.93 -17.12 -0.94
N ASP A 47 -7.14 -18.43 -0.95
CA ASP A 47 -8.35 -19.05 -0.42
C ASP A 47 -7.98 -20.34 0.36
N PRO A 48 -7.69 -20.24 1.67
CA PRO A 48 -7.40 -21.41 2.47
C PRO A 48 -8.66 -22.29 2.64
N ALA A 49 -8.50 -23.61 2.58
CA ALA A 49 -9.60 -24.57 2.75
C ALA A 49 -10.32 -24.44 4.12
N SER A 50 -9.70 -23.76 5.08
CA SER A 50 -10.34 -23.36 6.34
C SER A 50 -10.25 -21.84 6.51
N PRO A 51 -11.38 -21.12 6.71
CA PRO A 51 -11.37 -19.68 6.87
C PRO A 51 -10.70 -19.21 8.17
N ASP A 52 -10.49 -20.11 9.14
CA ASP A 52 -9.81 -19.83 10.41
C ASP A 52 -8.32 -20.13 10.40
N ALA A 53 -7.78 -20.67 9.29
CA ALA A 53 -6.35 -20.90 9.14
C ALA A 53 -5.58 -19.58 9.03
N PHE A 54 -4.53 -19.45 9.83
CA PHE A 54 -3.59 -18.34 9.70
C PHE A 54 -2.55 -18.68 8.64
N TYR A 55 -2.36 -17.79 7.71
CA TYR A 55 -1.31 -17.88 6.70
C TYR A 55 -0.59 -16.53 6.53
N THR A 56 0.60 -16.59 6.01
CA THR A 56 1.37 -15.40 5.65
C THR A 56 2.17 -15.66 4.38
N PHE A 57 2.81 -14.64 3.86
CA PHE A 57 3.64 -14.77 2.67
C PHE A 57 4.88 -13.86 2.76
N GLY A 58 5.87 -14.15 1.91
CA GLY A 58 6.99 -13.27 1.61
C GLY A 58 7.20 -13.19 0.11
N LEU A 59 7.55 -12.00 -0.36
CA LEU A 59 7.94 -11.75 -1.74
C LEU A 59 9.46 -11.57 -1.78
N CYS A 60 10.14 -12.43 -2.53
CA CYS A 60 11.59 -12.53 -2.56
C CYS A 60 12.09 -12.24 -3.99
N PRO A 61 12.74 -11.09 -4.25
CA PRO A 61 13.38 -10.84 -5.52
C PRO A 61 14.59 -11.79 -5.70
N SER A 62 14.71 -12.38 -6.89
CA SER A 62 15.79 -13.34 -7.18
C SER A 62 17.17 -12.70 -7.26
N SER A 63 17.23 -11.38 -7.40
CA SER A 63 18.48 -10.60 -7.38
C SER A 63 19.13 -10.52 -6.01
N MET A 64 18.42 -10.86 -4.92
CA MET A 64 18.94 -10.81 -3.55
C MET A 64 19.44 -12.19 -3.10
N GLU A 65 20.75 -12.32 -2.89
CA GLU A 65 21.42 -13.58 -2.50
C GLU A 65 20.87 -14.17 -1.18
N GLU A 66 20.37 -13.35 -0.28
CA GLU A 66 19.81 -13.77 1.00
C GLU A 66 18.54 -14.62 0.87
N TYR A 67 17.85 -14.54 -0.28
CA TYR A 67 16.68 -15.36 -0.60
C TYR A 67 16.99 -16.59 -1.47
N ASP A 68 18.25 -16.81 -1.83
CA ASP A 68 18.68 -18.01 -2.55
C ASP A 68 18.81 -19.21 -1.59
N LEU A 69 17.68 -19.57 -1.00
CA LEU A 69 17.54 -20.68 -0.06
C LEU A 69 16.57 -21.73 -0.60
N PRO A 70 16.72 -23.00 -0.20
CA PRO A 70 15.68 -24.02 -0.42
C PRO A 70 14.34 -23.54 0.17
N ASP A 71 13.23 -23.83 -0.49
CA ASP A 71 11.91 -23.26 -0.18
C ASP A 71 11.54 -23.34 1.30
N LYS A 72 11.72 -24.49 1.93
CA LYS A 72 11.45 -24.68 3.37
C LYS A 72 12.32 -23.82 4.28
N GLN A 73 13.58 -23.63 3.90
CA GLN A 73 14.49 -22.76 4.68
C GLN A 73 14.12 -21.29 4.47
N LEU A 74 13.72 -20.93 3.24
CA LEU A 74 13.27 -19.60 2.91
C LEU A 74 11.97 -19.25 3.65
N ALA A 75 11.00 -20.15 3.71
CA ALA A 75 9.78 -19.96 4.49
C ALA A 75 10.08 -19.73 5.99
N GLN A 76 10.99 -20.53 6.57
CA GLN A 76 11.41 -20.35 7.95
C GLN A 76 12.13 -19.02 8.18
N PHE A 77 13.04 -18.64 7.28
CA PHE A 77 13.74 -17.36 7.31
C PHE A 77 12.75 -16.18 7.28
N LEU A 78 11.77 -16.23 6.37
CA LEU A 78 10.72 -15.19 6.28
C LEU A 78 9.85 -15.12 7.55
N LEU A 79 9.52 -16.26 8.15
CA LEU A 79 8.78 -16.28 9.41
C LEU A 79 9.60 -15.62 10.54
N ASP A 80 10.89 -15.91 10.60
CA ASP A 80 11.77 -15.37 11.64
C ASP A 80 11.97 -13.85 11.47
N LEU A 81 12.12 -13.36 10.24
CA LEU A 81 12.13 -11.91 9.94
C LEU A 81 10.84 -11.21 10.38
N LYS A 82 9.67 -11.83 10.15
CA LYS A 82 8.38 -11.27 10.59
C LYS A 82 8.27 -11.22 12.11
N LYS A 83 8.77 -12.24 12.81
CA LYS A 83 8.81 -12.25 14.29
C LYS A 83 9.69 -11.14 14.82
N GLU A 84 10.89 -10.98 14.26
CA GLU A 84 11.82 -9.92 14.64
C GLU A 84 11.20 -8.53 14.40
N SER A 85 10.59 -8.31 13.22
CA SER A 85 9.90 -7.06 12.89
C SER A 85 8.76 -6.77 13.88
N TYR A 86 7.97 -7.78 14.23
CA TYR A 86 6.91 -7.64 15.24
C TYR A 86 7.48 -7.27 16.62
N GLU A 87 8.57 -7.90 17.05
CA GLU A 87 9.21 -7.58 18.33
C GLU A 87 9.68 -6.13 18.37
N VAL A 88 10.34 -5.67 17.31
CA VAL A 88 10.80 -4.27 17.20
C VAL A 88 9.63 -3.30 17.26
N VAL A 89 8.56 -3.55 16.51
CA VAL A 89 7.36 -2.68 16.50
C VAL A 89 6.66 -2.71 17.85
N SER A 90 6.49 -3.89 18.45
CA SER A 90 5.80 -4.03 19.73
C SER A 90 6.52 -3.31 20.87
N GLN A 91 7.85 -3.32 20.87
CA GLN A 91 8.68 -2.64 21.87
C GLN A 91 8.68 -1.11 21.70
N ASN A 92 8.69 -0.62 20.46
CA ASN A 92 8.83 0.81 20.17
C ASN A 92 7.50 1.57 20.17
N ILE A 93 6.42 0.94 19.71
CA ILE A 93 5.10 1.57 19.53
C ILE A 93 4.11 1.11 20.60
N GLY A 94 4.41 0.00 21.32
CA GLY A 94 3.53 -0.52 22.36
C GLY A 94 2.22 -1.09 21.79
N THR A 95 2.28 -1.78 20.64
CA THR A 95 1.09 -2.42 20.05
C THR A 95 0.50 -3.47 20.97
N THR A 96 -0.83 -3.50 21.04
CA THR A 96 -1.59 -4.54 21.76
C THR A 96 -1.99 -5.72 20.86
N SER A 97 -1.73 -5.62 19.55
CA SER A 97 -2.01 -6.68 18.58
C SER A 97 -1.10 -7.88 18.81
N SER A 98 -1.61 -9.09 18.60
CA SER A 98 -0.77 -10.30 18.63
C SER A 98 0.10 -10.37 17.38
N PHE A 99 1.14 -11.22 17.41
CA PHE A 99 1.95 -11.52 16.21
C PHE A 99 1.07 -11.99 15.04
N LEU A 100 0.06 -12.80 15.30
CA LEU A 100 -0.84 -13.32 14.28
C LEU A 100 -1.68 -12.22 13.65
N ASP A 101 -2.20 -11.28 14.43
CA ASP A 101 -2.98 -10.15 13.91
C ASP A 101 -2.10 -9.17 13.14
N PHE A 102 -0.82 -9.06 13.48
CA PHE A 102 0.14 -8.17 12.85
C PHE A 102 0.72 -8.75 11.55
N SER A 103 1.04 -10.06 11.52
CA SER A 103 1.85 -10.65 10.45
C SER A 103 1.12 -11.69 9.61
N CYS A 104 -0.10 -12.08 9.98
CA CYS A 104 -0.82 -13.15 9.30
C CYS A 104 -2.20 -12.71 8.82
N PHE A 105 -2.74 -13.47 7.90
CA PHE A 105 -4.08 -13.31 7.32
C PHE A 105 -4.95 -14.51 7.66
N LYS A 106 -6.26 -14.33 7.61
CA LYS A 106 -7.28 -15.38 7.69
C LYS A 106 -8.26 -15.26 6.52
N GLY A 107 -8.82 -16.40 6.12
CA GLY A 107 -9.88 -16.48 5.11
C GLY A 107 -9.45 -16.09 3.72
N ALA A 108 -10.37 -16.12 2.77
CA ALA A 108 -10.12 -15.74 1.39
C ALA A 108 -9.83 -14.24 1.27
N ARG A 109 -8.78 -13.91 0.51
CA ARG A 109 -8.37 -12.52 0.27
C ARG A 109 -7.77 -12.34 -1.11
N THR A 110 -8.05 -11.18 -1.71
CA THR A 110 -7.25 -10.64 -2.80
C THR A 110 -6.14 -9.79 -2.19
N LEU A 111 -4.91 -10.11 -2.52
CA LEU A 111 -3.73 -9.38 -2.07
C LEU A 111 -3.12 -8.62 -3.23
N ARG A 112 -2.81 -7.35 -3.01
CA ARG A 112 -2.19 -6.44 -3.97
C ARG A 112 -0.84 -6.03 -3.42
N LEU A 113 0.22 -6.33 -4.14
CA LEU A 113 1.57 -5.89 -3.82
C LEU A 113 1.98 -4.87 -4.85
N THR A 114 2.28 -3.67 -4.42
CA THR A 114 2.70 -2.54 -5.25
C THR A 114 4.13 -2.13 -4.90
N ASP A 115 4.72 -1.27 -5.72
CA ASP A 115 6.10 -0.79 -5.54
C ASP A 115 7.15 -1.91 -5.59
N ILE A 116 6.88 -2.96 -6.36
CA ILE A 116 7.86 -4.00 -6.66
C ILE A 116 8.74 -3.57 -7.85
N THR A 117 9.92 -4.19 -7.97
CA THR A 117 10.88 -3.84 -9.04
C THR A 117 10.40 -4.38 -10.38
N PRO A 118 10.34 -3.56 -11.44
CA PRO A 118 10.06 -4.03 -12.79
C PRO A 118 11.20 -4.87 -13.37
N ASP A 119 10.88 -5.73 -14.35
CA ASP A 119 11.83 -6.59 -15.08
C ASP A 119 12.68 -7.45 -14.13
N GLU A 120 12.05 -7.99 -13.09
CA GLU A 120 12.70 -8.78 -12.02
C GLU A 120 11.98 -10.11 -11.84
N ASP A 121 12.75 -11.16 -11.56
CA ASP A 121 12.24 -12.48 -11.16
C ASP A 121 11.94 -12.49 -9.66
N TYR A 122 10.77 -12.99 -9.31
CA TYR A 122 10.32 -13.11 -7.94
C TYR A 122 9.91 -14.52 -7.57
N LYS A 123 10.18 -14.87 -6.32
CA LYS A 123 9.59 -16.03 -5.64
C LYS A 123 8.62 -15.53 -4.58
N LEU A 124 7.34 -15.86 -4.73
CA LEU A 124 6.32 -15.66 -3.69
C LEU A 124 6.23 -16.94 -2.88
N VAL A 125 6.52 -16.86 -1.59
CA VAL A 125 6.48 -17.99 -0.66
C VAL A 125 5.32 -17.80 0.30
N ILE A 126 4.37 -18.73 0.33
CA ILE A 126 3.17 -18.67 1.14
C ILE A 126 3.16 -19.88 2.07
N PHE A 127 2.87 -19.67 3.35
CA PHE A 127 2.85 -20.75 4.33
C PHE A 127 1.84 -20.51 5.44
N GLN A 128 1.31 -21.60 5.97
CA GLN A 128 0.42 -21.59 7.13
C GLN A 128 1.21 -21.46 8.42
N VAL A 129 0.64 -20.77 9.41
CA VAL A 129 1.25 -20.55 10.72
C VAL A 129 0.37 -21.18 11.81
N ASN A 130 0.98 -21.98 12.67
CA ASN A 130 0.32 -22.54 13.85
C ASN A 130 0.00 -21.43 14.87
N PRO A 131 -1.27 -21.20 15.21
CA PRO A 131 -1.64 -20.11 16.09
C PRO A 131 -1.19 -20.27 17.55
N LYS A 132 -0.75 -21.48 17.95
CA LYS A 132 -0.28 -21.77 19.31
C LYS A 132 1.23 -21.74 19.45
N THR A 133 1.94 -22.32 18.47
CA THR A 133 3.41 -22.45 18.53
C THR A 133 4.14 -21.40 17.70
N LEU A 134 3.43 -20.72 16.80
CA LEU A 134 3.98 -19.78 15.81
C LEU A 134 5.04 -20.43 14.89
N GLU A 135 4.84 -21.72 14.59
CA GLU A 135 5.66 -22.50 13.65
C GLU A 135 4.92 -22.69 12.33
N ILE A 136 5.64 -23.04 11.29
CA ILE A 136 5.05 -23.38 9.99
C ILE A 136 4.29 -24.69 10.08
N LEU A 137 3.09 -24.75 9.53
CA LEU A 137 2.27 -25.94 9.39
C LEU A 137 2.27 -26.44 7.94
N GLY A 138 2.57 -27.74 7.78
CA GLY A 138 2.57 -28.37 6.45
C GLY A 138 3.71 -27.90 5.56
N ASP A 139 3.46 -27.97 4.26
CA ASP A 139 4.40 -27.53 3.23
C ASP A 139 4.10 -26.09 2.82
N GLU A 140 5.13 -25.39 2.40
CA GLU A 140 5.03 -24.06 1.80
C GLU A 140 4.60 -24.14 0.34
N LEU A 141 3.94 -23.10 -0.15
CA LEU A 141 3.60 -22.92 -1.55
C LEU A 141 4.55 -21.88 -2.15
N CYS A 142 5.34 -22.27 -3.15
CA CYS A 142 6.28 -21.41 -3.83
C CYS A 142 5.84 -21.14 -5.27
N ILE A 143 5.69 -19.88 -5.61
CA ILE A 143 5.28 -19.44 -6.95
C ILE A 143 6.36 -18.52 -7.51
N HIS A 144 6.80 -18.83 -8.74
CA HIS A 144 7.74 -17.99 -9.47
C HIS A 144 7.00 -17.16 -10.51
N PHE A 145 7.34 -15.90 -10.61
CA PHE A 145 6.85 -15.03 -11.66
C PHE A 145 7.90 -13.97 -12.00
N HIS A 146 7.78 -13.39 -13.18
CA HIS A 146 8.61 -12.29 -13.66
C HIS A 146 7.74 -11.05 -13.83
N THR A 147 8.17 -9.92 -13.29
CA THR A 147 7.47 -8.63 -13.48
C THR A 147 7.76 -8.07 -14.87
N LEU A 148 6.79 -7.36 -15.43
CA LEU A 148 6.95 -6.78 -16.77
C LEU A 148 7.93 -5.59 -16.73
N PRO A 149 8.70 -5.34 -17.80
CA PRO A 149 9.48 -4.13 -17.90
C PRO A 149 8.57 -2.90 -18.01
N ILE A 150 8.99 -1.79 -17.40
CA ILE A 150 8.33 -0.48 -17.54
C ILE A 150 9.22 0.41 -18.41
N GLU A 151 8.64 0.94 -19.47
CA GLU A 151 9.33 1.95 -20.30
C GLU A 151 9.30 3.30 -19.58
N MET A 152 10.45 3.68 -19.00
CA MET A 152 10.58 4.93 -18.27
C MET A 152 10.79 6.13 -19.21
N THR A 153 10.19 7.26 -18.87
CA THR A 153 10.34 8.54 -19.58
C THR A 153 11.12 9.53 -18.72
N ASP A 154 11.83 10.45 -19.36
CA ASP A 154 12.56 11.56 -18.70
C ASP A 154 11.65 12.75 -18.37
N LEU A 155 10.39 12.48 -18.03
CA LEU A 155 9.45 13.54 -17.67
C LEU A 155 9.89 14.26 -16.39
N SER A 156 9.89 15.57 -16.44
CA SER A 156 10.12 16.43 -15.28
C SER A 156 9.01 17.45 -15.11
N PHE A 157 8.87 18.01 -13.92
CA PHE A 157 7.85 19.00 -13.57
C PHE A 157 8.49 20.29 -13.08
N THR A 158 7.89 21.40 -13.47
CA THR A 158 8.17 22.72 -12.89
C THR A 158 6.96 23.14 -12.05
N PHE A 159 7.21 23.52 -10.80
CA PHE A 159 6.19 24.03 -9.88
C PHE A 159 6.31 25.54 -9.75
N GLN A 160 5.22 26.25 -10.00
CA GLN A 160 5.16 27.71 -9.88
C GLN A 160 4.01 28.09 -8.96
N THR A 161 4.21 29.13 -8.11
CA THR A 161 3.17 29.58 -7.18
C THR A 161 2.85 31.06 -7.39
N GLN A 162 1.57 31.38 -7.30
CA GLN A 162 1.07 32.76 -7.27
C GLN A 162 -0.07 32.87 -6.24
N GLY A 163 0.23 33.42 -5.07
CA GLY A 163 -0.72 33.41 -3.95
C GLY A 163 -1.03 31.99 -3.50
N ASP A 164 -2.31 31.62 -3.49
CA ASP A 164 -2.79 30.28 -3.14
C ASP A 164 -2.84 29.31 -4.32
N VAL A 165 -2.49 29.78 -5.53
CA VAL A 165 -2.53 28.96 -6.74
C VAL A 165 -1.16 28.39 -7.04
N MET A 166 -1.12 27.09 -7.27
CA MET A 166 0.04 26.39 -7.81
C MET A 166 -0.22 25.98 -9.25
N THR A 167 0.81 26.11 -10.09
CA THR A 167 0.82 25.61 -11.46
C THR A 167 1.86 24.50 -11.56
N ILE A 168 1.45 23.33 -12.01
CA ILE A 168 2.29 22.16 -12.27
C ILE A 168 2.47 22.07 -13.78
N ILE A 169 3.71 22.11 -14.25
CA ILE A 169 4.02 22.18 -15.68
C ILE A 169 4.93 20.99 -16.02
N PRO A 170 4.43 19.96 -16.74
CA PRO A 170 5.26 18.87 -17.22
C PRO A 170 6.16 19.32 -18.37
N SER A 171 7.36 18.76 -18.48
CA SER A 171 8.30 19.04 -19.58
C SER A 171 7.77 18.58 -20.95
N TYR A 172 6.88 17.59 -20.96
CA TYR A 172 6.16 17.09 -22.14
C TYR A 172 4.66 17.28 -21.97
N PRO A 173 4.02 18.24 -22.69
CA PRO A 173 2.63 18.59 -22.43
C PRO A 173 1.61 17.52 -22.81
N ASP A 174 2.01 16.53 -23.61
CA ASP A 174 1.13 15.43 -24.04
C ASP A 174 1.21 14.20 -23.13
N CYS A 175 2.11 14.18 -22.18
CA CYS A 175 2.26 13.08 -21.24
C CYS A 175 1.12 13.08 -20.20
N LEU A 176 0.60 11.89 -19.90
CA LEU A 176 -0.29 11.70 -18.76
C LEU A 176 0.55 11.62 -17.51
N TYR A 177 0.10 12.31 -16.48
CA TYR A 177 0.75 12.28 -15.18
C TYR A 177 -0.30 12.34 -14.07
N TYR A 178 0.11 11.93 -12.88
CA TYR A 178 -0.66 12.09 -11.66
C TYR A 178 0.16 12.91 -10.67
N TRP A 179 -0.53 13.69 -9.86
CA TRP A 179 0.07 14.40 -8.74
C TRP A 179 -0.92 14.49 -7.59
N ASP A 180 -0.38 14.52 -6.39
CA ASP A 180 -1.17 14.76 -5.19
C ASP A 180 -0.28 15.33 -4.08
N TYR A 181 -0.87 15.67 -2.95
CA TYR A 181 -0.14 16.20 -1.80
C TYR A 181 -0.77 15.75 -0.49
N ASP A 182 0.05 15.66 0.54
CA ASP A 182 -0.41 15.41 1.91
C ASP A 182 0.58 16.08 2.89
N PRO A 183 0.26 16.23 4.20
CA PRO A 183 1.24 16.62 5.20
C PRO A 183 2.50 15.76 5.11
N SER A 184 3.68 16.40 5.04
CA SER A 184 4.95 15.70 4.88
C SER A 184 5.15 14.58 5.92
N ALA A 185 4.84 14.85 7.19
CA ALA A 185 4.94 13.85 8.25
C ALA A 185 4.08 12.60 7.96
N ARG A 186 2.85 12.79 7.46
CA ARG A 186 1.97 11.66 7.13
C ARG A 186 2.51 10.83 5.97
N ILE A 187 3.08 11.49 4.95
CA ILE A 187 3.69 10.77 3.81
C ILE A 187 4.83 9.86 4.29
N TYR A 188 5.65 10.34 5.22
CA TYR A 188 6.77 9.52 5.73
C TYR A 188 6.33 8.49 6.77
N ASP A 189 5.38 8.82 7.63
CA ASP A 189 4.97 7.96 8.75
C ASP A 189 4.00 6.84 8.29
N ASP A 190 3.00 7.18 7.46
CA ASP A 190 1.93 6.25 7.07
C ASP A 190 2.25 5.47 5.78
N TYR A 191 3.05 6.06 4.88
CA TYR A 191 3.29 5.51 3.52
C TYR A 191 4.76 5.17 3.25
N ASN A 192 5.63 5.26 4.23
CA ASN A 192 7.07 5.00 4.05
C ASN A 192 7.71 5.91 2.97
N GLY A 193 7.23 7.15 2.86
CA GLY A 193 7.76 8.16 1.97
C GLY A 193 6.97 8.42 0.68
N PRO A 194 7.49 9.33 -0.16
CA PRO A 194 6.76 9.83 -1.34
C PRO A 194 6.39 8.73 -2.35
N ARG A 195 7.26 7.74 -2.53
CA ARG A 195 7.05 6.65 -3.47
C ARG A 195 5.92 5.73 -3.00
N GLY A 196 5.93 5.34 -1.72
CA GLY A 196 4.85 4.55 -1.13
C GLY A 196 3.50 5.27 -1.16
N PHE A 197 3.49 6.58 -0.88
CA PHE A 197 2.29 7.41 -1.01
C PHE A 197 1.75 7.43 -2.45
N PHE A 198 2.61 7.64 -3.43
CA PHE A 198 2.22 7.67 -4.84
C PHE A 198 1.62 6.35 -5.32
N TYR A 199 2.26 5.22 -5.00
CA TYR A 199 1.74 3.89 -5.35
C TYR A 199 0.45 3.55 -4.61
N HIS A 200 0.31 3.94 -3.33
CA HIS A 200 -0.94 3.77 -2.59
C HIS A 200 -2.11 4.46 -3.29
N LEU A 201 -1.91 5.69 -3.79
CA LEU A 201 -2.94 6.42 -4.50
C LEU A 201 -3.28 5.77 -5.85
N LEU A 202 -2.27 5.38 -6.63
CA LEU A 202 -2.49 4.70 -7.90
C LEU A 202 -3.25 3.38 -7.72
N ASP A 203 -2.91 2.59 -6.70
CA ASP A 203 -3.60 1.33 -6.41
C ASP A 203 -5.04 1.55 -5.97
N MET A 204 -5.27 2.56 -5.13
CA MET A 204 -6.62 2.95 -4.70
C MET A 204 -7.50 3.36 -5.90
N PHE A 205 -7.01 4.19 -6.80
CA PHE A 205 -7.78 4.61 -7.99
C PHE A 205 -8.00 3.47 -8.96
N ASP A 206 -7.03 2.58 -9.15
CA ASP A 206 -7.18 1.37 -9.97
C ASP A 206 -8.24 0.42 -9.38
N GLU A 207 -8.24 0.21 -8.07
CA GLU A 207 -9.24 -0.62 -7.39
C GLU A 207 -10.67 -0.07 -7.54
N TYR A 208 -10.82 1.25 -7.47
CA TYR A 208 -12.13 1.90 -7.62
C TYR A 208 -12.51 2.24 -9.07
N GLY A 209 -11.63 1.99 -10.04
CA GLY A 209 -11.88 2.23 -11.48
C GLY A 209 -11.87 3.69 -11.87
N PHE A 210 -11.19 4.57 -11.12
CA PHE A 210 -11.11 6.01 -11.38
C PHE A 210 -9.80 6.45 -12.06
N MET A 211 -8.97 5.53 -12.53
CA MET A 211 -7.65 5.85 -13.09
C MET A 211 -7.70 6.89 -14.22
N ASP A 212 -8.65 6.76 -15.15
CA ASP A 212 -8.77 7.67 -16.28
C ASP A 212 -9.24 9.08 -15.89
N GLU A 213 -9.88 9.22 -14.74
CA GLU A 213 -10.44 10.48 -14.25
C GLU A 213 -9.42 11.32 -13.45
N VAL A 214 -8.37 10.69 -12.94
CA VAL A 214 -7.39 11.34 -12.04
C VAL A 214 -6.11 11.78 -12.77
N TYR A 215 -5.91 11.33 -14.01
CA TYR A 215 -4.76 11.75 -14.77
C TYR A 215 -4.87 13.18 -15.25
N SER A 216 -3.79 13.92 -15.11
CA SER A 216 -3.61 15.26 -15.65
C SER A 216 -2.83 15.23 -16.96
N LYS A 217 -3.06 16.23 -17.82
CA LYS A 217 -2.35 16.41 -19.08
C LYS A 217 -2.06 17.89 -19.31
N GLY A 218 -0.83 18.22 -19.71
CA GLY A 218 -0.41 19.60 -19.88
C GLY A 218 -0.23 20.33 -18.55
N ALA A 219 -0.17 21.66 -18.60
CA ALA A 219 -0.07 22.47 -17.39
C ALA A 219 -1.39 22.50 -16.62
N GLU A 220 -1.34 22.25 -15.33
CA GLU A 220 -2.49 22.26 -14.44
C GLU A 220 -2.35 23.33 -13.35
N GLN A 221 -3.44 23.99 -13.04
CA GLN A 221 -3.52 24.96 -11.95
C GLN A 221 -4.42 24.44 -10.83
N TYR A 222 -3.93 24.51 -9.61
CA TYR A 222 -4.67 24.11 -8.43
C TYR A 222 -4.73 25.24 -7.41
N ASP A 223 -5.93 25.53 -6.92
CA ASP A 223 -6.21 26.61 -5.97
C ASP A 223 -6.40 26.03 -4.56
N PHE A 224 -5.35 26.09 -3.76
CA PHE A 224 -5.30 25.60 -2.39
C PHE A 224 -6.16 26.42 -1.40
N SER A 225 -6.68 27.56 -1.80
CA SER A 225 -7.60 28.33 -0.95
C SER A 225 -8.90 27.58 -0.64
N LYS A 226 -9.21 26.55 -1.45
CA LYS A 226 -10.39 25.69 -1.29
C LYS A 226 -10.18 24.56 -0.29
N ASP A 227 -8.93 24.30 0.09
CA ASP A 227 -8.57 23.23 1.00
C ASP A 227 -8.43 23.76 2.43
N ASN A 228 -8.63 22.86 3.39
CA ASN A 228 -8.47 23.16 4.80
C ASN A 228 -7.01 23.01 5.25
N LEU A 229 -6.08 23.68 4.55
CA LEU A 229 -4.67 23.63 4.90
C LEU A 229 -4.40 24.28 6.26
N ILE A 230 -3.55 23.65 7.05
CA ILE A 230 -3.13 24.17 8.35
C ILE A 230 -1.99 25.15 8.14
N VAL A 231 -2.17 26.38 8.59
CA VAL A 231 -1.15 27.45 8.51
C VAL A 231 0.12 27.03 9.23
N GLY A 232 1.25 27.14 8.55
CA GLY A 232 2.58 26.79 9.06
C GLY A 232 2.91 25.29 9.03
N LYS A 233 1.98 24.42 8.62
CA LYS A 233 2.24 23.00 8.41
C LYS A 233 2.92 22.79 7.08
N GLU A 234 3.85 21.84 7.06
CA GLU A 234 4.56 21.43 5.84
C GLU A 234 3.78 20.35 5.11
N TYR A 235 3.68 20.54 3.82
CA TYR A 235 3.06 19.61 2.87
C TYR A 235 4.08 19.20 1.82
N LEU A 236 3.93 17.99 1.30
CA LEU A 236 4.76 17.46 0.22
C LEU A 236 3.86 17.14 -0.98
N ILE A 237 4.18 17.73 -2.12
CA ILE A 237 3.61 17.32 -3.40
C ILE A 237 4.46 16.20 -3.98
N VAL A 238 3.79 15.23 -4.58
CA VAL A 238 4.38 14.17 -5.38
C VAL A 238 3.79 14.22 -6.77
N ALA A 239 4.63 14.10 -7.81
CA ALA A 239 4.19 14.09 -9.20
C ALA A 239 5.01 13.10 -10.02
N GLY A 240 4.36 12.35 -10.91
CA GLY A 240 4.99 11.36 -11.76
C GLY A 240 4.18 11.05 -13.00
N ALA A 241 4.85 10.70 -14.12
CA ALA A 241 4.16 10.15 -15.27
C ALA A 241 3.56 8.79 -14.93
N CYS A 242 2.37 8.52 -15.45
CA CYS A 242 1.66 7.29 -15.23
C CYS A 242 1.07 6.75 -16.52
N LYS A 243 1.05 5.43 -16.63
CA LYS A 243 0.37 4.71 -17.70
C LYS A 243 -0.15 3.38 -17.16
N ASP A 244 -1.41 3.09 -17.40
CA ASP A 244 -2.06 1.83 -17.02
C ASP A 244 -1.92 1.49 -15.51
N GLY A 245 -1.92 2.52 -14.63
CA GLY A 245 -1.77 2.38 -13.19
C GLY A 245 -0.34 2.17 -12.71
N GLU A 246 0.67 2.39 -13.58
CA GLU A 246 2.07 2.28 -13.25
C GLU A 246 2.81 3.61 -13.41
N MET A 247 3.78 3.85 -12.55
CA MET A 247 4.66 5.02 -12.65
C MET A 247 5.67 4.82 -13.79
N THR A 248 5.70 5.74 -14.75
CA THR A 248 6.56 5.67 -15.94
C THR A 248 7.58 6.80 -16.02
N SER A 249 7.81 7.54 -14.94
CA SER A 249 8.91 8.50 -14.81
C SER A 249 9.50 8.47 -13.41
N PRO A 250 10.68 9.06 -13.19
CA PRO A 250 11.13 9.38 -11.84
C PRO A 250 10.07 10.24 -11.12
N LEU A 251 9.81 9.90 -9.86
CA LEU A 251 8.92 10.69 -9.02
C LEU A 251 9.60 12.01 -8.66
N GLN A 252 8.89 13.11 -8.82
CA GLN A 252 9.34 14.40 -8.35
C GLN A 252 8.51 14.87 -7.17
N THR A 253 9.19 15.51 -6.23
CA THR A 253 8.60 16.02 -5.01
C THR A 253 8.88 17.50 -4.84
N MET A 254 7.98 18.20 -4.18
CA MET A 254 8.17 19.61 -3.82
C MET A 254 7.49 19.89 -2.48
N SER A 255 8.28 20.36 -1.51
CA SER A 255 7.76 20.76 -0.20
C SER A 255 7.27 22.20 -0.22
N PHE A 256 6.14 22.45 0.46
CA PHE A 256 5.63 23.79 0.66
C PHE A 256 5.04 23.97 2.06
N ILE A 257 4.97 25.23 2.50
CA ILE A 257 4.24 25.63 3.70
C ILE A 257 3.11 26.55 3.28
N TYR A 258 1.92 26.33 3.83
CA TYR A 258 0.83 27.26 3.69
C TYR A 258 0.96 28.40 4.70
N VAL A 259 1.11 29.61 4.20
CA VAL A 259 1.12 30.85 4.99
C VAL A 259 -0.10 31.63 4.54
N ARG A 260 -0.82 32.28 5.45
CA ARG A 260 -2.10 32.96 5.19
C ARG A 260 -2.17 33.61 3.81
N GLY A 261 -2.96 33.03 2.90
CA GLY A 261 -3.22 33.55 1.56
C GLY A 261 -2.07 33.34 0.57
N ARG A 262 -1.12 32.44 0.85
CA ARG A 262 -0.06 32.08 -0.11
C ARG A 262 0.62 30.76 0.23
N ILE A 263 1.16 30.14 -0.81
CA ILE A 263 2.03 28.98 -0.75
C ILE A 263 3.48 29.47 -0.81
N GLU A 264 4.30 29.02 0.13
CA GLU A 264 5.76 29.23 0.11
C GLU A 264 6.45 27.91 -0.17
N ILE A 265 7.09 27.81 -1.34
CA ILE A 265 7.91 26.64 -1.72
C ILE A 265 9.14 26.64 -0.80
N LYS A 266 9.40 25.49 -0.16
CA LYS A 266 10.68 25.30 0.54
C LYS A 266 11.75 24.90 -0.45
N PRO A 267 12.94 25.55 -0.40
CA PRO A 267 14.09 25.03 -1.13
C PRO A 267 14.43 23.63 -0.59
N TYR A 268 14.82 22.74 -1.47
CA TYR A 268 15.39 21.44 -1.10
C TYR A 268 16.69 21.72 -0.34
N ASP A 269 16.80 21.27 0.91
CA ASP A 269 18.06 21.24 1.65
C ASP A 269 18.90 20.04 1.25
#